data_d2eaa29cad7beda124d6b61a76ae6c86
#
_entry.id   d2eaa29cad7beda124d6b61a76ae6c86
#
_cell.length_a   1.000
_cell.length_b   1.000
_cell.length_c   1.000
_cell.angle_alpha   90.00
_cell.angle_beta   90.00
_cell.angle_gamma   90.00
#
_symmetry.space_group_name_H-M   'P 1'
#
loop_
_entity.id
_entity.type
_entity.pdbx_description
1 polymer ?
#
loop_
_entity_poly.entity_id
_entity_poly.type
_entity_poly.pdbx_seq_one_letter_code
_entity_poly.pdbx_strand_id
1 'polypeptide(L)'
;MMNKKVVDILPPGKLEKKKTEEFKAPEIKISFKKSLFFIPLVLVIAVGFFILLNLSRAEIEIWPETEVKTFRTKLTVDKAVTTYSFLNKVIPGKIFETEKTVSQEFSSSGKFLKEKKAEGIIRIYNNHSSLPQTLVVNTRFQPPLEKFQPALEKGENPWFRSVERIVIPAKGYTDVKVVADSPGEKYNIEPATFSIPGLAGTPQYTFVYGKSSEPMKGGVKKETPKITQEDLDRAKNEISKKAEEECRESLKNKIPADFDFLEAASKTEILETFSLAKPEAELEKFTYQVKVHSLTLVFKTEDLKNFVNALLSSEIPTGKIIHQESLKINYSLGNVDLAQGILSLSTDIETKIYSDIEEVSLKRALERKSLAEAKIFLENQPQITKAQIRPWPFWVEKIPATSKQIKITLNVD
;
A
#
# COMPACT_ATOMS: atom_id res chain seq x y z
N MET A 1 80.15 -59.01 5.59
CA MET A 1 80.42 -60.47 5.38
C MET A 1 79.88 -60.87 4.02
N MET A 2 80.80 -61.21 3.10
CA MET A 2 80.56 -61.64 1.72
C MET A 2 79.90 -63.00 1.70
N ASN A 3 78.95 -63.26 0.85
CA ASN A 3 78.64 -64.63 0.42
C ASN A 3 78.51 -64.65 -1.10
N LYS A 4 79.64 -65.28 -1.66
CA LYS A 4 79.76 -65.67 -3.04
C LYS A 4 78.88 -66.86 -3.32
N LYS A 5 78.09 -66.84 -4.39
CA LYS A 5 77.47 -68.03 -4.94
C LYS A 5 78.35 -68.48 -6.16
N VAL A 6 78.78 -69.66 -6.07
CA VAL A 6 79.54 -70.40 -7.02
C VAL A 6 78.68 -70.82 -8.19
N VAL A 7 79.18 -70.59 -9.43
CA VAL A 7 78.58 -71.09 -10.66
C VAL A 7 79.22 -72.43 -10.97
N ASP A 8 78.34 -73.45 -11.10
CA ASP A 8 78.73 -74.80 -11.46
C ASP A 8 78.63 -74.99 -12.96
N ILE A 9 79.73 -75.31 -13.68
CA ILE A 9 79.82 -75.57 -15.09
C ILE A 9 79.69 -77.04 -15.35
N LEU A 10 78.65 -77.53 -16.00
CA LEU A 10 78.47 -78.91 -16.44
C LEU A 10 78.98 -79.07 -17.89
N PRO A 11 79.58 -80.19 -18.26
CA PRO A 11 80.20 -80.40 -19.54
C PRO A 11 79.14 -80.79 -20.67
N PRO A 12 79.52 -80.68 -21.97
CA PRO A 12 78.63 -80.79 -23.10
C PRO A 12 78.24 -82.27 -23.41
N GLY A 13 76.92 -82.50 -23.31
CA GLY A 13 76.25 -83.74 -23.69
C GLY A 13 75.76 -83.71 -25.13
N LYS A 14 75.95 -84.81 -25.79
CA LYS A 14 75.68 -85.10 -27.21
C LYS A 14 74.30 -84.60 -27.78
N LEU A 15 74.37 -84.01 -28.98
CA LEU A 15 73.27 -83.69 -29.84
C LEU A 15 72.51 -84.94 -30.27
N GLU A 16 71.30 -85.17 -29.85
CA GLU A 16 70.32 -86.03 -30.52
C GLU A 16 69.40 -85.17 -31.42
N LYS A 17 69.38 -85.55 -32.67
CA LYS A 17 68.46 -84.95 -33.69
C LYS A 17 67.03 -85.36 -33.42
N LYS A 18 66.17 -84.43 -32.87
CA LYS A 18 64.77 -84.58 -32.89
C LYS A 18 64.19 -84.07 -34.20
N LYS A 19 63.40 -84.91 -34.82
CA LYS A 19 62.65 -84.64 -36.05
C LYS A 19 61.77 -83.42 -35.89
N THR A 20 61.91 -82.50 -36.85
CA THR A 20 60.96 -81.40 -37.07
C THR A 20 59.62 -81.92 -37.48
N GLU A 21 58.61 -81.84 -36.61
CA GLU A 21 57.20 -81.94 -37.01
C GLU A 21 56.87 -80.61 -37.64
N GLU A 22 56.47 -80.64 -38.90
CA GLU A 22 55.88 -79.48 -39.63
C GLU A 22 54.50 -79.18 -39.00
N PHE A 23 54.43 -78.02 -38.35
CA PHE A 23 53.18 -77.45 -37.92
C PHE A 23 52.48 -76.95 -39.16
N LYS A 24 51.50 -77.70 -39.68
CA LYS A 24 50.56 -77.26 -40.69
C LYS A 24 49.66 -76.23 -40.05
N ALA A 25 49.82 -74.93 -40.41
CA ALA A 25 48.90 -73.89 -40.09
C ALA A 25 47.47 -74.24 -40.60
N PRO A 26 46.44 -74.05 -39.81
CA PRO A 26 45.07 -74.33 -40.28
C PRO A 26 44.76 -73.36 -41.43
N GLU A 27 44.47 -73.88 -42.58
CA GLU A 27 43.89 -73.14 -43.71
C GLU A 27 42.50 -72.65 -43.27
N ILE A 28 42.44 -71.40 -42.86
CA ILE A 28 41.15 -70.71 -42.68
C ILE A 28 40.52 -70.54 -44.08
N LYS A 29 39.70 -71.44 -44.49
CA LYS A 29 38.84 -71.31 -45.68
C LYS A 29 37.78 -70.19 -45.34
N ILE A 30 38.15 -68.95 -45.55
CA ILE A 30 37.20 -67.82 -45.53
C ILE A 30 36.25 -68.03 -46.73
N SER A 31 35.01 -68.44 -46.43
CA SER A 31 33.95 -68.56 -47.41
C SER A 31 33.65 -67.16 -47.99
N PHE A 32 34.19 -66.85 -49.15
CA PHE A 32 34.06 -65.58 -49.87
C PHE A 32 32.64 -65.07 -50.04
N LYS A 33 31.63 -65.93 -49.97
CA LYS A 33 30.21 -65.54 -50.06
C LYS A 33 29.63 -64.91 -48.80
N LYS A 34 30.16 -65.22 -47.61
CA LYS A 34 29.75 -64.54 -46.35
C LYS A 34 30.56 -63.24 -46.07
N SER A 35 31.78 -63.14 -46.59
CA SER A 35 32.65 -61.95 -46.46
C SER A 35 32.08 -60.77 -47.25
N LEU A 36 31.38 -60.99 -48.35
CA LEU A 36 30.82 -59.91 -49.18
C LEU A 36 29.70 -59.13 -48.50
N PHE A 37 29.04 -59.70 -47.47
CA PHE A 37 27.98 -59.03 -46.68
C PHE A 37 28.54 -58.23 -45.50
N PHE A 38 29.70 -58.61 -44.97
CA PHE A 38 30.34 -57.91 -43.84
C PHE A 38 31.11 -56.66 -44.24
N ILE A 39 31.64 -56.59 -45.47
CA ILE A 39 32.39 -55.44 -45.96
C ILE A 39 31.54 -54.15 -46.00
N PRO A 40 30.32 -54.12 -46.57
CA PRO A 40 29.48 -52.91 -46.54
C PRO A 40 29.04 -52.56 -45.15
N LEU A 41 28.80 -53.51 -44.24
CA LEU A 41 28.42 -53.27 -42.87
C LEU A 41 29.57 -52.56 -42.10
N VAL A 42 30.80 -53.08 -42.25
CA VAL A 42 32.01 -52.47 -41.64
C VAL A 42 32.28 -51.08 -42.24
N LEU A 43 32.04 -50.90 -43.55
CA LEU A 43 32.17 -49.59 -44.21
C LEU A 43 31.12 -48.57 -43.67
N VAL A 44 29.88 -48.98 -43.50
CA VAL A 44 28.80 -48.14 -42.92
C VAL A 44 29.15 -47.76 -41.49
N ILE A 45 29.65 -48.71 -40.68
CA ILE A 45 30.12 -48.44 -39.31
C ILE A 45 31.31 -47.46 -39.31
N ALA A 46 32.30 -47.69 -40.21
CA ALA A 46 33.46 -46.83 -40.32
C ALA A 46 33.08 -45.41 -40.80
N VAL A 47 32.19 -45.31 -41.78
CA VAL A 47 31.66 -44.01 -42.26
C VAL A 47 30.84 -43.34 -41.18
N GLY A 48 29.98 -44.06 -40.47
CA GLY A 48 29.20 -43.55 -39.32
C GLY A 48 30.13 -43.03 -38.20
N PHE A 49 31.18 -43.79 -37.88
CA PHE A 49 32.20 -43.40 -36.90
C PHE A 49 33.00 -42.20 -37.36
N PHE A 50 33.37 -42.12 -38.63
CA PHE A 50 34.06 -40.99 -39.25
C PHE A 50 33.19 -39.71 -39.22
N ILE A 51 31.89 -39.86 -39.52
CA ILE A 51 30.91 -38.76 -39.41
C ILE A 51 30.80 -38.30 -37.97
N LEU A 52 30.66 -39.22 -37.00
CA LEU A 52 30.61 -38.88 -35.57
C LEU A 52 31.86 -38.16 -35.05
N LEU A 53 33.06 -38.56 -35.50
CA LEU A 53 34.30 -37.90 -35.18
C LEU A 53 34.39 -36.49 -35.78
N ASN A 54 33.88 -36.26 -36.98
CA ASN A 54 33.88 -34.93 -37.63
C ASN A 54 32.75 -34.02 -37.13
N LEU A 55 31.71 -34.58 -36.50
CA LEU A 55 30.64 -33.84 -35.84
C LEU A 55 30.91 -33.52 -34.35
N SER A 56 32.15 -33.81 -33.88
CA SER A 56 32.51 -33.54 -32.49
C SER A 56 32.31 -32.05 -32.14
N ARG A 57 31.69 -31.81 -30.98
CA ARG A 57 31.47 -30.48 -30.41
C ARG A 57 32.06 -30.44 -29.01
N ALA A 58 32.43 -29.25 -28.55
CA ALA A 58 32.84 -29.04 -27.17
C ALA A 58 32.03 -27.87 -26.60
N GLU A 59 31.29 -28.09 -25.54
CA GLU A 59 30.71 -27.02 -24.71
C GLU A 59 31.64 -26.77 -23.54
N ILE A 60 32.03 -25.54 -23.40
CA ILE A 60 32.98 -25.09 -22.37
C ILE A 60 32.29 -24.03 -21.54
N GLU A 61 32.04 -24.33 -20.29
CA GLU A 61 31.54 -23.41 -19.33
C GLU A 61 32.71 -22.81 -18.56
N ILE A 62 32.74 -21.48 -18.47
CA ILE A 62 33.84 -20.74 -17.84
C ILE A 62 33.21 -19.86 -16.75
N TRP A 63 33.78 -19.90 -15.57
CA TRP A 63 33.46 -18.98 -14.46
C TRP A 63 34.61 -17.94 -14.41
N PRO A 64 34.38 -16.71 -14.88
CA PRO A 64 35.34 -15.66 -14.78
C PRO A 64 35.59 -15.24 -13.33
N GLU A 65 36.77 -14.72 -13.05
CA GLU A 65 37.03 -14.06 -11.77
C GLU A 65 36.24 -12.76 -11.72
N THR A 66 35.37 -12.65 -10.68
CA THR A 66 34.52 -11.50 -10.49
C THR A 66 35.02 -10.62 -9.34
N GLU A 67 34.90 -9.32 -9.51
CA GLU A 67 35.18 -8.31 -8.49
C GLU A 67 33.94 -7.48 -8.23
N VAL A 68 33.56 -7.32 -6.96
CA VAL A 68 32.45 -6.45 -6.56
C VAL A 68 32.95 -5.02 -6.51
N LYS A 69 32.28 -4.13 -7.23
CA LYS A 69 32.52 -2.68 -7.20
C LYS A 69 31.32 -1.96 -6.61
N THR A 70 31.60 -1.02 -5.72
CA THR A 70 30.62 -0.15 -5.11
C THR A 70 30.94 1.30 -5.42
N PHE A 71 29.91 2.06 -5.83
CA PHE A 71 30.03 3.47 -6.12
C PHE A 71 28.97 4.24 -5.34
N ARG A 72 29.35 5.42 -4.85
CA ARG A 72 28.41 6.34 -4.19
C ARG A 72 28.41 7.65 -4.93
N THR A 73 27.23 8.13 -5.27
CA THR A 73 27.09 9.43 -5.92
C THR A 73 25.84 10.14 -5.44
N LYS A 74 25.85 11.48 -5.51
CA LYS A 74 24.66 12.28 -5.36
C LYS A 74 24.22 12.77 -6.72
N LEU A 75 22.94 12.68 -7.01
CA LEU A 75 22.34 13.20 -8.22
C LEU A 75 21.12 14.05 -7.88
N THR A 76 20.74 14.92 -8.77
CA THR A 76 19.57 15.79 -8.65
C THR A 76 18.51 15.35 -9.66
N VAL A 77 17.28 15.27 -9.20
CA VAL A 77 16.09 15.17 -10.06
C VAL A 77 15.55 16.57 -10.25
N ASP A 78 15.38 17.02 -11.48
CA ASP A 78 14.95 18.37 -11.80
C ASP A 78 13.85 18.36 -12.89
N LYS A 79 12.71 19.01 -12.61
CA LYS A 79 11.59 19.13 -13.56
C LYS A 79 11.91 19.95 -14.81
N ALA A 80 12.93 20.83 -14.75
CA ALA A 80 13.33 21.66 -15.87
C ALA A 80 14.18 20.92 -16.90
N VAL A 81 14.66 19.71 -16.55
CA VAL A 81 15.53 18.90 -17.43
C VAL A 81 14.68 17.85 -18.16
N THR A 82 14.95 17.67 -19.44
CA THR A 82 14.21 16.71 -20.29
C THR A 82 14.98 15.42 -20.57
N THR A 83 16.32 15.45 -20.40
CA THR A 83 17.21 14.30 -20.61
C THR A 83 18.24 14.26 -19.49
N TYR A 84 18.66 13.05 -19.11
CA TYR A 84 19.69 12.90 -18.09
C TYR A 84 21.04 13.51 -18.53
N SER A 85 21.78 14.06 -17.59
CA SER A 85 23.13 14.55 -17.80
C SER A 85 24.08 13.96 -16.77
N PHE A 86 24.99 13.11 -17.24
CA PHE A 86 26.00 12.50 -16.40
C PHE A 86 26.96 13.56 -15.81
N LEU A 87 27.40 14.50 -16.65
CA LEU A 87 28.34 15.56 -16.24
C LEU A 87 27.78 16.44 -15.13
N ASN A 88 26.51 16.82 -15.24
CA ASN A 88 25.84 17.68 -14.27
C ASN A 88 25.19 16.88 -13.11
N LYS A 89 25.27 15.55 -13.17
CA LYS A 89 24.62 14.65 -12.19
C LYS A 89 23.16 14.95 -12.00
N VAL A 90 22.40 15.07 -13.11
CA VAL A 90 20.98 15.40 -13.09
C VAL A 90 20.20 14.42 -13.96
N ILE A 91 19.00 14.08 -13.49
CA ILE A 91 17.99 13.29 -14.25
C ILE A 91 16.68 14.07 -14.31
N PRO A 92 15.84 13.82 -15.34
CA PRO A 92 14.54 14.47 -15.48
C PRO A 92 13.61 14.13 -14.33
N GLY A 93 12.90 15.15 -13.82
CA GLY A 93 11.82 15.03 -12.87
C GLY A 93 10.49 15.39 -13.50
N LYS A 94 9.40 14.85 -12.96
CA LYS A 94 8.03 15.22 -13.35
C LYS A 94 7.17 15.43 -12.10
N ILE A 95 6.45 16.54 -12.08
CA ILE A 95 5.46 16.80 -11.03
C ILE A 95 4.14 16.17 -11.44
N PHE A 96 3.55 15.41 -10.53
CA PHE A 96 2.17 14.99 -10.57
C PHE A 96 1.43 15.65 -9.42
N GLU A 97 0.20 16.08 -9.70
CA GLU A 97 -0.67 16.72 -8.72
C GLU A 97 -2.11 16.28 -8.88
N THR A 98 -2.87 16.40 -7.81
CA THR A 98 -4.30 16.12 -7.80
C THR A 98 -4.98 16.91 -6.71
N GLU A 99 -6.23 17.31 -6.98
CA GLU A 99 -7.13 17.87 -5.99
C GLU A 99 -8.28 16.91 -5.74
N LYS A 100 -8.74 16.85 -4.51
CA LYS A 100 -9.90 16.07 -4.13
C LYS A 100 -10.75 16.83 -3.13
N THR A 101 -12.06 16.75 -3.35
CA THR A 101 -13.05 17.27 -2.41
C THR A 101 -13.77 16.09 -1.79
N VAL A 102 -13.77 16.02 -0.47
CA VAL A 102 -14.48 14.98 0.31
C VAL A 102 -15.56 15.66 1.13
N SER A 103 -16.75 15.06 1.14
CA SER A 103 -17.90 15.52 1.89
C SER A 103 -18.46 14.38 2.71
N GLN A 104 -18.82 14.64 3.97
CA GLN A 104 -19.38 13.63 4.87
C GLN A 104 -20.41 14.25 5.81
N GLU A 105 -21.44 13.47 6.13
CA GLU A 105 -22.47 13.82 7.11
C GLU A 105 -22.05 13.36 8.50
N PHE A 106 -22.26 14.22 9.50
CA PHE A 106 -21.98 13.99 10.92
C PHE A 106 -23.23 14.22 11.76
N SER A 107 -23.38 13.46 12.83
CA SER A 107 -24.45 13.66 13.80
C SER A 107 -24.03 14.67 14.88
N SER A 108 -24.97 15.50 15.30
CA SER A 108 -24.80 16.38 16.46
C SER A 108 -24.84 15.56 17.76
N SER A 109 -24.06 15.96 18.75
CA SER A 109 -24.03 15.33 20.07
C SER A 109 -24.68 16.19 21.17
N GLY A 110 -24.80 17.48 20.93
CA GLY A 110 -25.41 18.39 21.88
C GLY A 110 -26.93 18.24 21.96
N LYS A 111 -27.47 18.65 23.08
CA LYS A 111 -28.91 18.67 23.34
C LYS A 111 -29.31 20.05 23.80
N PHE A 112 -30.44 20.51 23.33
CA PHE A 112 -31.08 21.73 23.75
C PHE A 112 -32.48 21.37 24.27
N LEU A 113 -32.77 21.78 25.50
CA LEU A 113 -34.08 21.58 26.09
C LEU A 113 -34.99 22.77 25.72
N LYS A 114 -35.91 22.53 24.80
CA LYS A 114 -36.90 23.52 24.38
C LYS A 114 -38.07 23.47 25.34
N GLU A 115 -38.21 24.53 26.17
CA GLU A 115 -39.24 24.64 27.17
C GLU A 115 -40.14 25.83 26.87
N LYS A 116 -41.45 25.59 26.86
CA LYS A 116 -42.49 26.62 26.74
C LYS A 116 -43.66 26.22 27.63
N LYS A 117 -44.21 27.20 28.31
CA LYS A 117 -45.42 27.01 29.15
C LYS A 117 -46.67 27.13 28.30
N ALA A 118 -47.66 26.30 28.57
CA ALA A 118 -49.00 26.43 28.00
C ALA A 118 -49.70 27.69 28.51
N GLU A 119 -50.43 28.35 27.66
CA GLU A 119 -51.21 29.55 27.99
C GLU A 119 -52.63 29.45 27.42
N GLY A 120 -53.55 30.22 28.00
CA GLY A 120 -54.88 30.35 27.53
C GLY A 120 -55.69 31.35 28.35
N ILE A 121 -56.97 31.41 28.09
CA ILE A 121 -57.92 32.32 28.78
C ILE A 121 -58.86 31.51 29.63
N ILE A 122 -59.04 31.91 30.90
CA ILE A 122 -59.95 31.35 31.79
C ILE A 122 -61.01 32.44 32.14
N ARG A 123 -62.31 32.14 32.02
CA ARG A 123 -63.41 32.97 32.51
C ARG A 123 -63.64 32.61 33.94
N ILE A 124 -63.53 33.60 34.87
CA ILE A 124 -63.68 33.40 36.31
C ILE A 124 -65.04 33.98 36.74
N TYR A 125 -65.80 33.17 37.38
CA TYR A 125 -67.13 33.49 37.84
C TYR A 125 -67.09 33.79 39.36
N ASN A 126 -67.86 34.83 39.81
CA ASN A 126 -68.11 35.13 41.20
C ASN A 126 -69.62 34.97 41.49
N ASN A 127 -70.00 33.77 41.91
CA ASN A 127 -71.39 33.45 42.28
C ASN A 127 -71.64 33.56 43.80
N HIS A 128 -70.60 33.94 44.55
CA HIS A 128 -70.60 33.95 46.00
C HIS A 128 -71.36 35.18 46.58
N SER A 129 -70.94 36.40 46.21
CA SER A 129 -71.41 37.60 46.92
C SER A 129 -71.87 38.71 45.94
N SER A 130 -72.54 39.73 46.53
CA SER A 130 -72.89 40.98 45.87
C SER A 130 -71.80 41.98 45.87
N LEU A 131 -70.56 41.61 46.35
CA LEU A 131 -69.35 42.42 46.32
C LEU A 131 -68.36 41.84 45.29
N PRO A 132 -67.52 42.71 44.63
CA PRO A 132 -66.50 42.24 43.78
C PRO A 132 -65.46 41.39 44.51
N GLN A 133 -64.97 40.33 43.86
CA GLN A 133 -63.85 39.47 44.34
C GLN A 133 -62.57 39.88 43.69
N THR A 134 -61.58 40.19 44.51
CA THR A 134 -60.19 40.49 44.02
C THR A 134 -59.28 39.27 44.16
N LEU A 135 -58.55 38.88 43.09
CA LEU A 135 -57.54 37.88 43.15
C LEU A 135 -56.23 38.57 42.80
N VAL A 136 -55.15 38.18 43.50
CA VAL A 136 -53.83 38.74 43.28
C VAL A 136 -53.12 38.17 42.03
N VAL A 137 -52.12 38.86 41.51
CA VAL A 137 -51.29 38.30 40.45
C VAL A 137 -50.69 36.96 40.93
N ASN A 138 -50.45 36.03 39.99
CA ASN A 138 -49.96 34.68 40.27
C ASN A 138 -50.96 33.80 41.02
N THR A 139 -52.25 34.18 41.08
CA THR A 139 -53.29 33.31 41.62
C THR A 139 -53.28 31.97 40.89
N ARG A 140 -53.38 30.87 41.66
CA ARG A 140 -53.38 29.49 41.15
C ARG A 140 -54.73 29.05 40.72
N PHE A 141 -54.85 28.47 39.55
CA PHE A 141 -56.05 27.83 39.00
C PHE A 141 -55.69 26.38 38.71
N GLN A 142 -56.48 25.47 39.32
CA GLN A 142 -56.28 24.04 39.25
C GLN A 142 -57.34 23.37 38.46
N PRO A 143 -57.10 22.80 37.28
CA PRO A 143 -58.03 21.93 36.58
C PRO A 143 -58.11 20.56 37.26
N PRO A 144 -59.04 19.68 36.91
CA PRO A 144 -59.00 18.27 37.30
C PRO A 144 -57.74 17.59 36.84
N LEU A 145 -57.14 16.73 37.68
CA LEU A 145 -55.85 16.08 37.40
C LEU A 145 -55.86 15.18 36.15
N GLU A 146 -57.03 14.58 35.87
CA GLU A 146 -57.25 13.74 34.67
C GLU A 146 -57.13 14.49 33.33
N LYS A 147 -57.13 15.82 33.35
CA LYS A 147 -56.96 16.64 32.18
C LYS A 147 -55.51 16.69 31.69
N PHE A 148 -54.54 16.37 32.56
CA PHE A 148 -53.15 16.36 32.20
C PHE A 148 -52.79 15.03 31.50
N GLN A 149 -52.35 15.12 30.24
CA GLN A 149 -52.00 13.96 29.41
C GLN A 149 -50.61 14.19 28.76
N PRO A 150 -49.61 13.35 29.05
CA PRO A 150 -49.59 12.31 30.09
C PRO A 150 -49.76 12.88 31.52
N ALA A 151 -50.09 12.00 32.47
CA ALA A 151 -50.27 12.40 33.85
C ALA A 151 -49.02 13.11 34.42
N LEU A 152 -49.27 14.04 35.36
CA LEU A 152 -48.22 14.77 36.03
C LEU A 152 -47.31 13.83 36.84
N GLU A 153 -46.02 14.08 36.81
CA GLU A 153 -45.07 13.36 37.63
C GLU A 153 -45.01 13.89 39.07
N LYS A 154 -44.42 13.08 39.97
CA LYS A 154 -44.27 13.48 41.36
C LYS A 154 -43.43 14.77 41.47
N GLY A 155 -44.01 15.84 42.04
CA GLY A 155 -43.38 17.14 42.20
C GLY A 155 -43.77 18.17 41.14
N GLU A 156 -44.50 17.79 40.10
CA GLU A 156 -45.07 18.74 39.13
C GLU A 156 -46.36 19.39 39.68
N ASN A 157 -46.47 20.66 39.40
CA ASN A 157 -47.59 21.44 39.91
C ASN A 157 -48.78 21.45 38.92
N PRO A 158 -49.98 21.08 39.33
CA PRO A 158 -51.18 21.06 38.47
C PRO A 158 -51.79 22.45 38.31
N TRP A 159 -51.02 23.50 38.22
CA TRP A 159 -51.55 24.84 38.28
C TRP A 159 -51.28 25.66 37.01
N PHE A 160 -52.25 26.52 36.73
CA PHE A 160 -52.10 27.69 35.87
C PHE A 160 -52.13 28.95 36.75
N ARG A 161 -51.37 29.96 36.40
CA ARG A 161 -51.26 31.21 37.16
C ARG A 161 -51.76 32.37 36.35
N SER A 162 -52.50 33.30 37.01
CA SER A 162 -52.83 34.58 36.39
C SER A 162 -51.59 35.42 36.17
N VAL A 163 -51.55 36.12 35.04
CA VAL A 163 -50.42 37.01 34.67
C VAL A 163 -50.61 38.42 35.24
N GLU A 164 -51.86 38.74 35.71
CA GLU A 164 -52.26 40.05 36.24
C GLU A 164 -53.20 39.92 37.47
N ARG A 165 -53.46 41.05 38.15
CA ARG A 165 -54.43 41.17 39.19
C ARG A 165 -55.77 41.17 38.54
N ILE A 166 -56.72 40.43 39.14
CA ILE A 166 -58.04 40.20 38.64
C ILE A 166 -59.08 40.81 39.59
N VAL A 167 -60.01 41.56 39.04
CA VAL A 167 -61.24 42.02 39.81
C VAL A 167 -62.44 41.43 39.11
N ILE A 168 -63.16 40.57 39.84
CA ILE A 168 -64.36 39.88 39.32
C ILE A 168 -65.56 40.63 39.87
N PRO A 169 -66.46 41.14 39.01
CA PRO A 169 -67.67 41.84 39.44
C PRO A 169 -68.57 40.99 40.34
N ALA A 170 -69.38 41.67 41.18
CA ALA A 170 -70.43 41.02 41.99
C ALA A 170 -71.40 40.23 41.08
N LYS A 171 -71.64 38.95 41.38
CA LYS A 171 -72.49 38.05 40.56
C LYS A 171 -72.17 38.06 39.05
N GLY A 172 -70.92 38.40 38.70
CA GLY A 172 -70.44 38.51 37.31
C GLY A 172 -69.23 37.60 37.01
N TYR A 173 -68.59 37.90 35.90
CA TYR A 173 -67.38 37.18 35.46
C TYR A 173 -66.29 38.12 34.88
N THR A 174 -65.10 37.63 34.78
CA THR A 174 -63.97 38.31 34.14
C THR A 174 -63.08 37.29 33.40
N ASP A 175 -62.73 37.59 32.17
CA ASP A 175 -61.79 36.78 31.41
C ASP A 175 -60.33 37.16 31.78
N VAL A 176 -59.45 36.16 32.01
CA VAL A 176 -58.11 36.37 32.42
C VAL A 176 -57.16 35.45 31.66
N LYS A 177 -56.02 35.98 31.27
CA LYS A 177 -54.93 35.19 30.70
C LYS A 177 -54.24 34.44 31.83
N VAL A 178 -53.98 33.14 31.61
CA VAL A 178 -53.24 32.28 32.52
C VAL A 178 -52.13 31.54 31.80
N VAL A 179 -51.11 31.23 32.58
CA VAL A 179 -49.90 30.50 32.09
C VAL A 179 -49.65 29.33 33.02
N ALA A 180 -49.30 28.17 32.47
CA ALA A 180 -48.97 27.00 33.24
C ALA A 180 -47.81 27.24 34.20
N ASP A 181 -47.80 26.59 35.34
CA ASP A 181 -46.73 26.73 36.34
C ASP A 181 -45.41 26.12 35.83
N SER A 182 -45.48 25.02 35.11
CA SER A 182 -44.33 24.34 34.51
C SER A 182 -44.48 24.22 32.99
N PRO A 183 -43.37 24.09 32.23
CA PRO A 183 -43.39 23.85 30.80
C PRO A 183 -43.78 22.40 30.49
N GLY A 184 -44.26 22.16 29.27
CA GLY A 184 -44.52 20.81 28.77
C GLY A 184 -45.85 20.64 28.07
N GLU A 185 -45.90 19.66 27.17
CA GLU A 185 -47.08 19.35 26.35
C GLU A 185 -48.27 18.86 27.21
N LYS A 186 -47.98 18.24 28.36
CA LYS A 186 -48.99 17.78 29.33
C LYS A 186 -49.88 18.91 29.87
N TYR A 187 -49.44 20.16 29.80
CA TYR A 187 -50.22 21.36 30.16
C TYR A 187 -51.07 21.90 29.01
N ASN A 188 -51.01 21.32 27.82
CA ASN A 188 -51.94 21.60 26.72
C ASN A 188 -53.24 20.84 26.96
N ILE A 189 -54.04 21.33 27.89
CA ILE A 189 -55.26 20.65 28.33
C ILE A 189 -56.47 21.11 27.55
N GLU A 190 -57.40 20.21 27.32
CA GLU A 190 -58.74 20.52 26.80
C GLU A 190 -59.57 21.42 27.76
N PRO A 191 -60.54 22.09 27.25
CA PRO A 191 -61.43 22.94 28.09
C PRO A 191 -61.80 22.30 29.39
N ALA A 192 -61.67 23.05 30.48
CA ALA A 192 -61.85 22.54 31.85
C ALA A 192 -62.46 23.58 32.79
N THR A 193 -63.00 23.09 33.94
CA THR A 193 -63.29 23.92 35.05
C THR A 193 -62.12 23.95 36.03
N PHE A 194 -61.81 25.11 36.57
CA PHE A 194 -60.63 25.34 37.43
C PHE A 194 -61.09 25.73 38.84
N SER A 195 -60.62 25.02 39.84
CA SER A 195 -60.68 25.48 41.21
C SER A 195 -59.61 26.53 41.53
N ILE A 196 -59.81 27.30 42.56
CA ILE A 196 -58.86 28.30 43.07
C ILE A 196 -58.32 27.83 44.42
N PRO A 197 -57.17 27.09 44.49
CA PRO A 197 -56.69 26.51 45.75
C PRO A 197 -56.47 27.54 46.88
N GLY A 198 -56.17 28.78 46.54
CA GLY A 198 -55.98 29.85 47.47
C GLY A 198 -57.27 30.27 48.25
N LEU A 199 -58.49 29.81 47.81
CA LEU A 199 -59.71 30.00 48.44
C LEU A 199 -60.15 28.75 49.26
N ALA A 200 -59.42 27.67 49.25
CA ALA A 200 -59.76 26.46 49.97
C ALA A 200 -59.96 26.74 51.46
N GLY A 201 -61.01 26.13 52.01
CA GLY A 201 -61.42 26.34 53.38
C GLY A 201 -62.24 27.62 53.61
N THR A 202 -62.58 28.41 52.61
CA THR A 202 -63.42 29.58 52.67
C THR A 202 -64.79 29.32 52.00
N PRO A 203 -65.84 30.02 52.32
CA PRO A 203 -67.13 29.91 51.64
C PRO A 203 -67.09 30.23 50.15
N GLN A 204 -66.11 31.03 49.73
CA GLN A 204 -65.87 31.40 48.32
C GLN A 204 -65.43 30.25 47.45
N TYR A 205 -64.80 29.18 47.99
CA TYR A 205 -64.15 28.12 47.24
C TYR A 205 -65.04 27.43 46.23
N THR A 206 -66.29 27.15 46.57
CA THR A 206 -67.26 26.48 45.67
C THR A 206 -67.99 27.43 44.74
N PHE A 207 -68.03 28.74 45.05
CA PHE A 207 -68.74 29.73 44.26
C PHE A 207 -67.91 30.62 43.37
N VAL A 208 -66.59 30.66 43.62
CA VAL A 208 -65.59 31.36 42.74
C VAL A 208 -64.75 30.34 42.07
N TYR A 209 -64.89 30.19 40.75
CA TYR A 209 -64.25 29.18 39.97
C TYR A 209 -63.94 29.71 38.57
N GLY A 210 -62.95 29.10 37.89
CA GLY A 210 -62.63 29.38 36.50
C GLY A 210 -63.19 28.34 35.54
N LYS A 211 -63.45 28.72 34.28
CA LYS A 211 -63.81 27.81 33.20
C LYS A 211 -63.14 28.30 31.88
N SER A 212 -62.46 27.40 31.20
CA SER A 212 -61.96 27.69 29.84
C SER A 212 -62.96 27.21 28.80
N SER A 213 -63.17 27.99 27.73
CA SER A 213 -63.95 27.60 26.56
C SER A 213 -63.08 27.06 25.46
N GLU A 214 -61.80 27.41 25.53
CA GLU A 214 -60.76 26.94 24.57
C GLU A 214 -59.72 26.12 25.31
N PRO A 215 -58.94 25.22 24.58
CA PRO A 215 -57.83 24.49 25.14
C PRO A 215 -56.71 25.44 25.57
N MET A 216 -55.96 25.05 26.61
CA MET A 216 -54.64 25.63 26.92
C MET A 216 -53.63 25.11 25.89
N LYS A 217 -52.78 25.98 25.31
CA LYS A 217 -51.91 25.64 24.19
C LYS A 217 -50.48 26.21 24.35
N GLY A 218 -49.55 25.66 23.58
CA GLY A 218 -48.20 26.19 23.46
C GLY A 218 -47.18 25.63 24.47
N GLY A 219 -47.62 24.69 25.34
CA GLY A 219 -46.75 23.97 26.23
C GLY A 219 -45.82 23.00 25.45
N VAL A 220 -44.53 23.11 25.65
CA VAL A 220 -43.50 22.24 25.03
C VAL A 220 -42.44 21.94 26.07
N LYS A 221 -42.02 20.69 26.13
CA LYS A 221 -40.78 20.28 26.83
C LYS A 221 -40.15 19.14 26.03
N LYS A 222 -39.24 19.48 25.13
CA LYS A 222 -38.64 18.53 24.22
C LYS A 222 -37.15 18.77 24.11
N GLU A 223 -36.36 17.71 24.25
CA GLU A 223 -34.97 17.75 23.87
C GLU A 223 -34.84 17.76 22.34
N THR A 224 -34.15 18.74 21.81
CA THR A 224 -33.78 18.83 20.39
C THR A 224 -32.28 18.68 20.25
N PRO A 225 -31.82 17.93 19.25
CA PRO A 225 -30.39 17.89 18.95
C PRO A 225 -29.90 19.27 18.60
N LYS A 226 -28.65 19.59 19.03
CA LYS A 226 -27.96 20.82 18.63
C LYS A 226 -26.49 20.53 18.33
N ILE A 227 -25.94 21.25 17.42
CA ILE A 227 -24.52 21.17 17.03
C ILE A 227 -23.70 21.89 18.09
N THR A 228 -22.66 21.21 18.60
CA THR A 228 -21.67 21.83 19.49
C THR A 228 -20.42 22.26 18.68
N GLN A 229 -19.59 23.11 19.26
CA GLN A 229 -18.29 23.43 18.67
C GLN A 229 -17.40 22.18 18.57
N GLU A 230 -17.47 21.29 19.55
CA GLU A 230 -16.75 20.01 19.58
C GLU A 230 -17.15 19.09 18.43
N ASP A 231 -18.45 19.09 18.04
CA ASP A 231 -18.94 18.32 16.89
C ASP A 231 -18.30 18.83 15.60
N LEU A 232 -18.23 20.14 15.42
CA LEU A 232 -17.59 20.75 14.24
C LEU A 232 -16.08 20.47 14.20
N ASP A 233 -15.40 20.57 15.33
CA ASP A 233 -13.96 20.33 15.42
C ASP A 233 -13.63 18.85 15.18
N ARG A 234 -14.44 17.94 15.74
CA ARG A 234 -14.34 16.49 15.48
C ARG A 234 -14.55 16.19 14.00
N ALA A 235 -15.64 16.70 13.42
CA ALA A 235 -15.97 16.51 12.00
C ALA A 235 -14.84 17.03 11.09
N LYS A 236 -14.33 18.24 11.37
CA LYS A 236 -13.22 18.82 10.64
C LYS A 236 -11.98 17.93 10.69
N ASN A 237 -11.58 17.47 11.88
CA ASN A 237 -10.39 16.64 12.05
C ASN A 237 -10.53 15.28 11.37
N GLU A 238 -11.69 14.64 11.48
CA GLU A 238 -11.95 13.33 10.90
C GLU A 238 -11.98 13.39 9.38
N ILE A 239 -12.74 14.32 8.81
CA ILE A 239 -12.84 14.44 7.35
C ILE A 239 -11.54 14.94 6.71
N SER A 240 -10.76 15.78 7.41
CA SER A 240 -9.46 16.23 6.92
C SER A 240 -8.50 15.07 6.74
N LYS A 241 -8.34 14.22 7.75
CA LYS A 241 -7.50 13.01 7.66
C LYS A 241 -7.93 12.09 6.53
N LYS A 242 -9.25 11.86 6.42
CA LYS A 242 -9.81 11.05 5.34
C LYS A 242 -9.55 11.64 3.97
N ALA A 243 -9.74 12.95 3.81
CA ALA A 243 -9.52 13.65 2.56
C ALA A 243 -8.03 13.65 2.14
N GLU A 244 -7.11 13.83 3.09
CA GLU A 244 -5.67 13.75 2.85
C GLU A 244 -5.27 12.36 2.38
N GLU A 245 -5.75 11.30 3.04
CA GLU A 245 -5.46 9.93 2.66
C GLU A 245 -6.01 9.59 1.27
N GLU A 246 -7.28 9.88 1.03
CA GLU A 246 -7.91 9.64 -0.27
C GLU A 246 -7.26 10.45 -1.41
N CYS A 247 -6.79 11.68 -1.13
CA CYS A 247 -6.08 12.50 -2.10
C CYS A 247 -4.70 11.92 -2.42
N ARG A 248 -3.98 11.43 -1.40
CA ARG A 248 -2.68 10.76 -1.54
C ARG A 248 -2.79 9.47 -2.37
N GLU A 249 -3.78 8.63 -2.08
CA GLU A 249 -4.05 7.42 -2.87
C GLU A 249 -4.38 7.76 -4.32
N SER A 250 -5.22 8.79 -4.53
CA SER A 250 -5.57 9.25 -5.87
C SER A 250 -4.35 9.75 -6.64
N LEU A 251 -3.44 10.45 -5.96
CA LEU A 251 -2.18 10.90 -6.56
C LEU A 251 -1.30 9.71 -6.96
N LYS A 252 -1.11 8.74 -6.06
CA LYS A 252 -0.32 7.53 -6.33
C LYS A 252 -0.85 6.75 -7.53
N ASN A 253 -2.17 6.63 -7.65
CA ASN A 253 -2.82 5.93 -8.76
C ASN A 253 -2.70 6.66 -10.11
N LYS A 254 -2.40 7.96 -10.12
CA LYS A 254 -2.15 8.75 -11.34
C LYS A 254 -0.73 8.59 -11.88
N ILE A 255 0.20 8.09 -11.06
CA ILE A 255 1.60 7.95 -11.44
C ILE A 255 1.78 6.66 -12.24
N PRO A 256 2.29 6.71 -13.48
CA PRO A 256 2.56 5.52 -14.27
C PRO A 256 3.64 4.64 -13.63
N ALA A 257 3.59 3.34 -13.90
CA ALA A 257 4.48 2.35 -13.28
C ALA A 257 5.97 2.47 -13.68
N ASP A 258 6.28 3.25 -14.73
CA ASP A 258 7.64 3.56 -15.16
C ASP A 258 8.31 4.67 -14.35
N PHE A 259 7.56 5.30 -13.41
CA PHE A 259 8.08 6.31 -12.50
C PHE A 259 8.26 5.77 -11.09
N ASP A 260 9.34 6.18 -10.46
CA ASP A 260 9.60 5.93 -9.04
C ASP A 260 8.91 7.00 -8.18
N PHE A 261 8.01 6.54 -7.31
CA PHE A 261 7.29 7.37 -6.36
C PHE A 261 7.93 7.28 -4.98
N LEU A 262 8.30 8.41 -4.43
CA LEU A 262 8.84 8.54 -3.07
C LEU A 262 7.85 9.31 -2.21
N GLU A 263 7.30 8.68 -1.19
CA GLU A 263 6.31 9.31 -0.30
C GLU A 263 6.85 10.59 0.36
N ALA A 264 8.12 10.58 0.76
CA ALA A 264 8.77 11.75 1.34
C ALA A 264 9.06 12.90 0.33
N ALA A 265 8.87 12.65 -0.99
CA ALA A 265 8.91 13.68 -2.03
C ALA A 265 7.50 14.17 -2.40
N SER A 266 6.51 13.95 -1.54
CA SER A 266 5.14 14.42 -1.72
C SER A 266 4.74 15.42 -0.64
N LYS A 267 3.84 16.32 -0.99
CA LYS A 267 3.21 17.28 -0.08
C LYS A 267 1.70 17.21 -0.26
N THR A 268 0.99 17.15 0.85
CA THR A 268 -0.47 17.23 0.88
C THR A 268 -0.86 18.41 1.74
N GLU A 269 -1.79 19.24 1.26
CA GLU A 269 -2.25 20.42 1.98
C GLU A 269 -3.77 20.60 1.81
N ILE A 270 -4.40 21.07 2.88
CA ILE A 270 -5.83 21.40 2.88
C ILE A 270 -5.97 22.79 2.28
N LEU A 271 -6.71 22.90 1.18
CA LEU A 271 -7.01 24.18 0.55
C LEU A 271 -8.19 24.89 1.20
N GLU A 272 -9.26 24.15 1.47
CA GLU A 272 -10.51 24.69 2.01
C GLU A 272 -11.17 23.71 2.95
N THR A 273 -11.85 24.26 3.97
CA THR A 273 -12.78 23.53 4.82
C THR A 273 -14.09 24.29 4.88
N PHE A 274 -15.21 23.62 4.67
CA PHE A 274 -16.51 24.27 4.58
C PHE A 274 -17.59 23.47 5.29
N SER A 275 -18.41 24.17 6.06
CA SER A 275 -19.68 23.68 6.58
C SER A 275 -20.68 24.83 6.67
N LEU A 276 -21.95 24.59 6.33
CA LEU A 276 -23.05 25.52 6.58
C LEU A 276 -23.49 25.50 8.04
N ALA A 277 -23.14 24.46 8.76
CA ALA A 277 -23.50 24.27 10.15
C ALA A 277 -22.74 25.27 11.05
N LYS A 278 -23.47 25.83 12.01
CA LYS A 278 -22.91 26.73 13.05
C LYS A 278 -23.09 26.11 14.41
N PRO A 279 -22.25 26.42 15.39
CA PRO A 279 -22.50 26.07 16.77
C PRO A 279 -23.90 26.53 17.20
N GLU A 280 -24.54 25.79 18.07
CA GLU A 280 -25.89 26.03 18.60
C GLU A 280 -27.05 25.83 17.60
N ALA A 281 -26.80 25.46 16.35
CA ALA A 281 -27.86 25.13 15.39
C ALA A 281 -28.61 23.89 15.80
N GLU A 282 -29.98 24.01 15.80
CA GLU A 282 -30.92 22.92 16.15
C GLU A 282 -31.04 21.93 14.96
N LEU A 283 -29.95 21.14 14.70
CA LEU A 283 -29.91 20.14 13.64
C LEU A 283 -29.42 18.81 14.19
N GLU A 284 -30.04 17.74 13.74
CA GLU A 284 -29.66 16.37 14.11
C GLU A 284 -28.37 15.95 13.39
N LYS A 285 -28.19 16.41 12.15
CA LYS A 285 -27.06 16.09 11.29
C LYS A 285 -26.60 17.34 10.56
N PHE A 286 -25.33 17.32 10.18
CA PHE A 286 -24.71 18.37 9.40
C PHE A 286 -23.65 17.82 8.47
N THR A 287 -23.39 18.52 7.37
CA THR A 287 -22.37 18.13 6.40
C THR A 287 -21.12 18.99 6.60
N TYR A 288 -19.97 18.33 6.56
CA TYR A 288 -18.66 18.98 6.48
C TYR A 288 -17.96 18.59 5.18
N GLN A 289 -17.26 19.52 4.57
CA GLN A 289 -16.56 19.34 3.31
C GLN A 289 -15.14 19.87 3.43
N VAL A 290 -14.19 19.12 2.86
CA VAL A 290 -12.78 19.50 2.82
C VAL A 290 -12.26 19.32 1.40
N LYS A 291 -11.55 20.32 0.91
CA LYS A 291 -10.82 20.28 -0.35
C LYS A 291 -9.33 20.20 -0.06
N VAL A 292 -8.68 19.21 -0.65
CA VAL A 292 -7.26 18.89 -0.43
C VAL A 292 -6.54 18.88 -1.77
N HIS A 293 -5.30 19.34 -1.78
CA HIS A 293 -4.36 19.26 -2.88
C HIS A 293 -3.15 18.43 -2.49
N SER A 294 -2.77 17.49 -3.35
CA SER A 294 -1.54 16.70 -3.21
C SER A 294 -0.68 16.83 -4.44
N LEU A 295 0.62 16.99 -4.24
CA LEU A 295 1.63 17.01 -5.30
C LEU A 295 2.85 16.21 -4.91
N THR A 296 3.55 15.67 -5.92
CA THR A 296 4.80 14.92 -5.76
C THR A 296 5.72 15.14 -6.94
N LEU A 297 7.03 15.05 -6.70
CA LEU A 297 8.06 15.02 -7.74
C LEU A 297 8.55 13.58 -7.88
N VAL A 298 8.43 13.04 -9.09
CA VAL A 298 8.86 11.68 -9.44
C VAL A 298 9.86 11.69 -10.58
N PHE A 299 10.56 10.59 -10.81
CA PHE A 299 11.50 10.41 -11.91
C PHE A 299 11.31 9.04 -12.55
N LYS A 300 11.73 8.86 -13.80
CA LYS A 300 11.67 7.56 -14.45
C LYS A 300 12.79 6.65 -13.96
N THR A 301 12.43 5.41 -13.64
CA THR A 301 13.40 4.36 -13.27
C THR A 301 14.46 4.15 -14.38
N GLU A 302 14.05 4.31 -15.64
CA GLU A 302 14.96 4.18 -16.79
C GLU A 302 16.00 5.30 -16.84
N ASP A 303 15.63 6.55 -16.54
CA ASP A 303 16.58 7.67 -16.52
C ASP A 303 17.64 7.48 -15.43
N LEU A 304 17.25 6.96 -14.27
CA LEU A 304 18.21 6.58 -13.22
C LEU A 304 19.15 5.46 -13.69
N LYS A 305 18.61 4.41 -14.32
CA LYS A 305 19.43 3.31 -14.87
C LYS A 305 20.41 3.81 -15.94
N ASN A 306 19.95 4.67 -16.83
CA ASN A 306 20.80 5.25 -17.89
C ASN A 306 21.93 6.11 -17.32
N PHE A 307 21.62 6.92 -16.30
CA PHE A 307 22.62 7.68 -15.56
C PHE A 307 23.64 6.76 -14.89
N VAL A 308 23.19 5.69 -14.21
CA VAL A 308 24.08 4.73 -13.55
C VAL A 308 24.96 4.00 -14.56
N ASN A 309 24.42 3.57 -15.70
CA ASN A 309 25.20 2.91 -16.75
C ASN A 309 26.28 3.85 -17.33
N ALA A 310 25.96 5.13 -17.52
CA ALA A 310 26.94 6.13 -17.93
C ALA A 310 28.07 6.32 -16.89
N LEU A 311 27.69 6.37 -15.61
CA LEU A 311 28.64 6.43 -14.51
C LEU A 311 29.57 5.21 -14.50
N LEU A 312 28.99 4.01 -14.53
CA LEU A 312 29.76 2.77 -14.53
C LEU A 312 30.72 2.68 -15.73
N SER A 313 30.26 3.10 -16.90
CA SER A 313 31.12 3.14 -18.12
C SER A 313 32.28 4.09 -18.00
N SER A 314 32.17 5.15 -17.20
CA SER A 314 33.26 6.11 -16.96
C SER A 314 34.25 5.67 -15.88
N GLU A 315 33.79 4.91 -14.89
CA GLU A 315 34.55 4.54 -13.70
C GLU A 315 35.20 3.15 -13.82
N ILE A 316 34.68 2.28 -14.69
CA ILE A 316 35.18 0.93 -14.87
C ILE A 316 36.33 0.92 -15.86
N PRO A 317 37.50 0.34 -15.51
CA PRO A 317 38.69 0.30 -16.38
C PRO A 317 38.41 -0.43 -17.69
N THR A 318 39.12 -0.01 -18.75
CA THR A 318 39.08 -0.67 -20.04
C THR A 318 39.46 -2.15 -19.91
N GLY A 319 38.78 -3.05 -20.59
CA GLY A 319 38.99 -4.50 -20.51
C GLY A 319 38.26 -5.20 -19.38
N LYS A 320 37.37 -4.50 -18.66
CA LYS A 320 36.41 -5.10 -17.71
C LYS A 320 35.00 -4.95 -18.25
N ILE A 321 34.17 -5.95 -18.00
CA ILE A 321 32.77 -6.00 -18.38
C ILE A 321 31.90 -5.97 -17.12
N ILE A 322 30.78 -5.24 -17.18
CA ILE A 322 29.77 -5.16 -16.13
C ILE A 322 28.83 -6.35 -16.26
N HIS A 323 28.64 -7.09 -15.19
CA HIS A 323 27.60 -8.09 -15.11
C HIS A 323 26.25 -7.42 -14.79
N GLN A 324 25.46 -7.13 -15.81
CA GLN A 324 24.24 -6.34 -15.72
C GLN A 324 23.20 -6.94 -14.74
N GLU A 325 23.14 -8.28 -14.64
CA GLU A 325 22.20 -8.96 -13.73
C GLU A 325 22.56 -8.78 -12.25
N SER A 326 23.83 -8.46 -11.95
CA SER A 326 24.31 -8.18 -10.61
C SER A 326 24.11 -6.73 -10.17
N LEU A 327 23.69 -5.85 -11.09
CA LEU A 327 23.55 -4.42 -10.81
C LEU A 327 22.44 -4.17 -9.80
N LYS A 328 22.82 -3.65 -8.64
CA LYS A 328 21.91 -3.18 -7.60
C LYS A 328 22.05 -1.68 -7.45
N ILE A 329 20.93 -0.99 -7.51
CA ILE A 329 20.85 0.46 -7.33
C ILE A 329 19.97 0.73 -6.12
N ASN A 330 20.57 1.19 -5.04
CA ASN A 330 19.86 1.67 -3.87
C ASN A 330 19.98 3.19 -3.83
N TYR A 331 18.92 3.86 -3.43
CA TYR A 331 18.96 5.31 -3.27
C TYR A 331 18.17 5.76 -2.05
N SER A 332 18.57 6.87 -1.49
CA SER A 332 17.89 7.55 -0.40
C SER A 332 17.62 8.99 -0.79
N LEU A 333 16.48 9.48 -0.33
CA LEU A 333 16.07 10.85 -0.55
C LEU A 333 16.92 11.81 0.32
N GLY A 334 17.43 12.86 -0.30
CA GLY A 334 18.08 13.96 0.37
C GLY A 334 17.14 15.16 0.51
N ASN A 335 17.60 16.33 0.07
CA ASN A 335 16.80 17.55 0.11
C ASN A 335 15.70 17.55 -0.96
N VAL A 336 14.50 18.07 -0.61
CA VAL A 336 13.34 18.16 -1.50
C VAL A 336 12.85 19.60 -1.53
N ASP A 337 12.78 20.19 -2.71
CA ASP A 337 12.15 21.48 -2.98
C ASP A 337 11.09 21.32 -4.07
N LEU A 338 9.85 21.06 -3.64
CA LEU A 338 8.72 20.89 -4.55
C LEU A 338 8.32 22.18 -5.26
N ALA A 339 8.61 23.33 -4.69
CA ALA A 339 8.29 24.62 -5.31
C ALA A 339 9.19 24.86 -6.54
N GLN A 340 10.46 24.59 -6.42
CA GLN A 340 11.39 24.62 -7.54
C GLN A 340 11.25 23.37 -8.44
N GLY A 341 10.71 22.26 -7.92
CA GLY A 341 10.62 20.98 -8.61
C GLY A 341 11.96 20.27 -8.69
N ILE A 342 12.70 20.30 -7.58
CA ILE A 342 14.03 19.74 -7.45
C ILE A 342 14.07 18.81 -6.23
N LEU A 343 14.69 17.64 -6.38
CA LEU A 343 15.08 16.80 -5.25
C LEU A 343 16.47 16.21 -5.45
N SER A 344 17.15 15.88 -4.38
CA SER A 344 18.44 15.22 -4.39
C SER A 344 18.31 13.75 -3.98
N LEU A 345 19.03 12.87 -4.67
CA LEU A 345 19.15 11.46 -4.34
C LEU A 345 20.61 11.13 -3.98
N SER A 346 20.80 10.42 -2.89
CA SER A 346 22.07 9.75 -2.59
C SER A 346 21.97 8.31 -3.07
N THR A 347 22.77 7.92 -4.03
CA THR A 347 22.69 6.62 -4.71
C THR A 347 23.88 5.76 -4.37
N ASP A 348 23.63 4.54 -3.89
CA ASP A 348 24.60 3.48 -3.67
C ASP A 348 24.44 2.41 -4.76
N ILE A 349 25.49 2.19 -5.54
CA ILE A 349 25.49 1.30 -6.68
C ILE A 349 26.46 0.15 -6.39
N GLU A 350 26.00 -1.07 -6.53
CA GLU A 350 26.81 -2.28 -6.40
C GLU A 350 26.68 -3.11 -7.67
N THR A 351 27.82 -3.54 -8.23
CA THR A 351 27.83 -4.41 -9.40
C THR A 351 29.05 -5.33 -9.37
N LYS A 352 28.94 -6.49 -10.01
CA LYS A 352 30.08 -7.36 -10.28
C LYS A 352 30.68 -6.99 -11.65
N ILE A 353 32.00 -6.96 -11.72
CA ILE A 353 32.74 -6.80 -12.96
C ILE A 353 33.64 -7.99 -13.12
N TYR A 354 33.95 -8.33 -14.38
CA TYR A 354 34.91 -9.37 -14.75
C TYR A 354 35.73 -8.94 -15.96
N SER A 355 36.87 -9.58 -16.17
CA SER A 355 37.70 -9.28 -17.32
C SER A 355 37.05 -9.70 -18.63
N ASP A 356 37.19 -8.88 -19.66
CA ASP A 356 36.74 -9.24 -21.00
C ASP A 356 37.52 -10.46 -21.50
N ILE A 357 36.80 -11.55 -21.75
CA ILE A 357 37.36 -12.80 -22.24
C ILE A 357 37.08 -12.87 -23.73
N GLU A 358 38.11 -12.66 -24.55
CA GLU A 358 38.00 -12.74 -26.00
C GLU A 358 37.75 -14.19 -26.45
N GLU A 359 36.48 -14.55 -26.62
CA GLU A 359 36.09 -15.92 -26.99
C GLU A 359 36.77 -16.44 -28.24
N VAL A 360 37.02 -15.59 -29.24
CA VAL A 360 37.61 -16.02 -30.52
C VAL A 360 39.04 -16.50 -30.33
N SER A 361 39.83 -15.73 -29.61
CA SER A 361 41.21 -16.09 -29.27
C SER A 361 41.26 -17.32 -28.38
N LEU A 362 40.35 -17.41 -27.40
CA LEU A 362 40.29 -18.55 -26.51
C LEU A 362 39.89 -19.84 -27.25
N LYS A 363 38.91 -19.79 -28.15
CA LYS A 363 38.49 -20.93 -28.98
C LYS A 363 39.66 -21.44 -29.84
N ARG A 364 40.43 -20.53 -30.48
CA ARG A 364 41.63 -20.90 -31.30
C ARG A 364 42.73 -21.56 -30.45
N ALA A 365 42.95 -21.02 -29.24
CA ALA A 365 43.97 -21.58 -28.33
C ALA A 365 43.61 -22.98 -27.82
N LEU A 366 42.33 -23.34 -27.83
CA LEU A 366 41.81 -24.62 -27.34
C LEU A 366 41.76 -25.68 -28.46
N GLU A 367 41.79 -25.29 -29.72
CA GLU A 367 41.70 -26.24 -30.86
C GLU A 367 42.71 -27.38 -30.73
N ARG A 368 42.23 -28.64 -30.96
CA ARG A 368 43.01 -29.89 -30.95
C ARG A 368 43.68 -30.26 -29.61
N LYS A 369 43.55 -29.48 -28.54
CA LYS A 369 44.07 -29.86 -27.22
C LYS A 369 43.32 -31.05 -26.67
N SER A 370 44.00 -31.87 -25.87
CA SER A 370 43.28 -32.85 -25.03
C SER A 370 42.39 -32.15 -24.01
N LEU A 371 41.38 -32.85 -23.51
CA LEU A 371 40.46 -32.26 -22.49
C LEU A 371 41.22 -31.83 -21.22
N ALA A 372 42.24 -32.61 -20.82
CA ALA A 372 43.08 -32.30 -19.67
C ALA A 372 43.94 -31.04 -19.91
N GLU A 373 44.62 -30.97 -21.07
CA GLU A 373 45.44 -29.79 -21.45
C GLU A 373 44.54 -28.55 -21.58
N ALA A 374 43.34 -28.67 -22.17
CA ALA A 374 42.42 -27.58 -22.34
C ALA A 374 41.93 -27.06 -20.98
N LYS A 375 41.63 -27.96 -20.03
CA LYS A 375 41.21 -27.59 -18.68
C LYS A 375 42.35 -26.87 -17.93
N ILE A 376 43.56 -27.42 -17.92
CA ILE A 376 44.73 -26.79 -17.31
C ILE A 376 45.02 -25.44 -17.95
N PHE A 377 44.91 -25.32 -19.28
CA PHE A 377 45.12 -24.06 -19.99
C PHE A 377 44.12 -22.99 -19.56
N LEU A 378 42.82 -23.36 -19.43
CA LEU A 378 41.76 -22.45 -18.99
C LEU A 378 41.94 -22.03 -17.53
N GLU A 379 42.20 -22.97 -16.64
CA GLU A 379 42.35 -22.72 -15.19
C GLU A 379 43.67 -21.97 -14.87
N ASN A 380 44.66 -21.97 -15.76
CA ASN A 380 45.86 -21.15 -15.63
C ASN A 380 45.68 -19.71 -16.13
N GLN A 381 44.54 -19.36 -16.72
CA GLN A 381 44.28 -17.97 -17.08
C GLN A 381 43.89 -17.18 -15.83
N PRO A 382 44.55 -16.06 -15.51
CA PRO A 382 44.30 -15.29 -14.27
C PRO A 382 42.89 -14.72 -14.18
N GLN A 383 42.18 -14.68 -15.29
CA GLN A 383 40.80 -14.18 -15.38
C GLN A 383 39.71 -15.26 -15.26
N ILE A 384 40.11 -16.53 -15.07
CA ILE A 384 39.21 -17.68 -15.02
C ILE A 384 39.37 -18.39 -13.67
N THR A 385 38.31 -18.44 -12.89
CA THR A 385 38.30 -19.15 -11.59
C THR A 385 38.08 -20.65 -11.75
N LYS A 386 37.26 -21.05 -12.74
CA LYS A 386 36.88 -22.44 -12.97
C LYS A 386 36.48 -22.63 -14.43
N ALA A 387 36.83 -23.81 -14.97
CA ALA A 387 36.36 -24.22 -16.29
C ALA A 387 35.80 -25.63 -16.27
N GLN A 388 34.72 -25.87 -16.99
CA GLN A 388 34.13 -27.19 -17.21
C GLN A 388 33.99 -27.43 -18.70
N ILE A 389 34.50 -28.58 -19.16
CA ILE A 389 34.48 -28.95 -20.58
C ILE A 389 33.57 -30.16 -20.72
N ARG A 390 32.60 -30.08 -21.60
CA ARG A 390 31.66 -31.16 -21.97
C ARG A 390 31.83 -31.49 -23.44
N PRO A 391 32.59 -32.57 -23.78
CA PRO A 391 32.71 -33.01 -25.17
C PRO A 391 31.42 -33.69 -25.61
N TRP A 392 31.10 -33.57 -26.87
CA TRP A 392 30.09 -34.39 -27.53
C TRP A 392 30.61 -34.95 -28.84
N PRO A 393 30.52 -36.26 -29.07
CA PRO A 393 30.08 -37.32 -28.14
C PRO A 393 31.01 -37.48 -26.92
N PHE A 394 30.49 -38.03 -25.79
CA PHE A 394 31.17 -38.06 -24.49
C PHE A 394 32.48 -38.85 -24.46
N TRP A 395 32.75 -39.71 -25.48
CA TRP A 395 34.01 -40.50 -25.60
C TRP A 395 35.11 -39.76 -26.34
N VAL A 396 34.86 -38.53 -26.79
CA VAL A 396 35.90 -37.72 -27.47
C VAL A 396 36.82 -37.13 -26.41
N GLU A 397 38.12 -37.43 -26.53
CA GLU A 397 39.14 -36.99 -25.57
C GLU A 397 39.85 -35.69 -25.98
N LYS A 398 39.51 -35.11 -27.13
CA LYS A 398 40.12 -33.92 -27.67
C LYS A 398 39.10 -32.87 -28.06
N ILE A 399 39.47 -31.60 -27.90
CA ILE A 399 38.71 -30.45 -28.41
C ILE A 399 38.66 -30.50 -29.94
N PRO A 400 37.54 -30.16 -30.58
CA PRO A 400 37.45 -30.09 -32.05
C PRO A 400 38.52 -29.20 -32.67
N ALA A 401 38.90 -29.52 -33.92
CA ALA A 401 39.90 -28.78 -34.67
C ALA A 401 39.41 -27.42 -35.22
N THR A 402 38.10 -27.18 -35.13
CA THR A 402 37.44 -25.99 -35.70
C THR A 402 36.75 -25.20 -34.62
N SER A 403 37.07 -23.92 -34.49
CA SER A 403 36.44 -23.00 -33.49
C SER A 403 34.93 -22.91 -33.57
N LYS A 404 34.33 -23.16 -34.76
CA LYS A 404 32.86 -23.21 -34.95
C LYS A 404 32.17 -24.34 -34.18
N GLN A 405 32.91 -25.39 -33.83
CA GLN A 405 32.43 -26.54 -33.08
C GLN A 405 32.65 -26.39 -31.56
N ILE A 406 33.27 -25.29 -31.13
CA ILE A 406 33.55 -24.95 -29.75
C ILE A 406 32.55 -23.87 -29.32
N LYS A 407 31.67 -24.19 -28.37
CA LYS A 407 30.76 -23.22 -27.75
C LYS A 407 31.33 -22.87 -26.37
N ILE A 408 31.54 -21.59 -26.12
CA ILE A 408 31.92 -21.08 -24.81
C ILE A 408 30.72 -20.39 -24.20
N THR A 409 30.46 -20.68 -22.93
CA THR A 409 29.41 -20.03 -22.13
C THR A 409 30.06 -19.49 -20.86
N LEU A 410 29.86 -18.20 -20.60
CA LEU A 410 30.35 -17.56 -19.38
C LEU A 410 29.27 -17.64 -18.33
N ASN A 411 29.59 -18.24 -17.19
CA ASN A 411 28.71 -18.32 -16.01
C ASN A 411 29.26 -17.33 -14.96
N VAL A 412 28.52 -16.25 -14.76
CA VAL A 412 28.87 -15.21 -13.77
C VAL A 412 27.87 -15.36 -12.62
N ASP A 413 28.31 -16.00 -11.53
CA ASP A 413 27.48 -16.22 -10.33
C ASP A 413 27.45 -14.97 -9.42
#